data_fe1c251f4368dda17c6a3b99b9592548
#
_entry.id   fe1c251f4368dda17c6a3b99b9592548
#
_cell.length_a   1.000
_cell.length_b   1.000
_cell.length_c   1.000
_cell.angle_alpha   90.00
_cell.angle_beta   90.00
_cell.angle_gamma   90.00
#
_symmetry.space_group_name_H-M   'P 1'
#
loop_
_entity.id
_entity.type
_entity.pdbx_description
1 polymer ?
#
loop_
_entity_poly.entity_id
_entity_poly.type
_entity_poly.pdbx_seq_one_letter_code
_entity_poly.pdbx_strand_id
1 'polypeptide(L)'
;MNEVLDWMGYLAMFDESALMIQSPFTLNEAIAFGADSDYTTMAIAGLHLLQSRHIEIDAVRSLPLIDSKAVQSATGVTVHSGEEEVSCTWNLLVGEEATLVFTDNLERNLGFHGPSDLEALDETFAHDIAAAWELELKTTHVSQGAYVSEAAYMEGASARLKFMAQSHDGDLVWPPRQLDATGNRIAPAAHPLQGGATVESWTKLSAAGAPSEFALRAPVLGGIQTVFVRFEQGPCGVFLVADDEQYEPKIGDEVTFVVRRIYAQEGLIRYGMKAVPVEK
;
A
#
# COMPACT_ATOMS: atom_id res chain seq x y z
N MET A 1 5.45 29.18 -1.54
CA MET A 1 4.65 28.16 -0.83
C MET A 1 4.68 26.94 -1.74
N ASN A 2 5.21 25.83 -1.29
CA ASN A 2 5.21 24.60 -2.08
C ASN A 2 3.76 24.13 -2.20
N GLU A 3 3.36 23.71 -3.41
CA GLU A 3 2.03 23.14 -3.64
C GLU A 3 1.93 21.81 -2.89
N VAL A 4 0.89 21.65 -2.09
CA VAL A 4 0.58 20.38 -1.41
C VAL A 4 -0.38 19.61 -2.31
N LEU A 5 -0.05 18.38 -2.60
CA LEU A 5 -0.83 17.47 -3.44
C LEU A 5 -1.31 16.29 -2.58
N ASP A 6 -2.60 16.00 -2.64
CA ASP A 6 -3.13 14.73 -2.14
C ASP A 6 -2.76 13.61 -3.09
N TRP A 7 -2.06 12.59 -2.58
CA TRP A 7 -1.55 11.50 -3.39
C TRP A 7 -1.61 10.16 -2.67
N MET A 8 -2.48 9.29 -3.12
CA MET A 8 -2.61 7.93 -2.58
C MET A 8 -2.85 7.88 -1.06
N GLY A 9 -3.58 8.88 -0.51
CA GLY A 9 -3.86 9.01 0.92
C GLY A 9 -2.70 9.60 1.72
N TYR A 10 -1.78 10.31 1.08
CA TYR A 10 -0.67 11.05 1.68
C TYR A 10 -0.63 12.48 1.14
N LEU A 11 0.01 13.36 1.89
CA LEU A 11 0.34 14.70 1.46
C LEU A 11 1.72 14.69 0.81
N ALA A 12 1.81 15.16 -0.43
CA ALA A 12 3.04 15.22 -1.19
C ALA A 12 3.44 16.67 -1.47
N MET A 13 4.71 16.99 -1.27
CA MET A 13 5.27 18.33 -1.54
C MET A 13 6.58 18.21 -2.30
N PHE A 14 6.73 18.98 -3.36
CA PHE A 14 7.96 19.06 -4.13
C PHE A 14 8.77 20.31 -3.74
N ASP A 15 10.08 20.13 -3.69
CA ASP A 15 11.08 21.20 -3.62
C ASP A 15 12.22 20.87 -4.59
N GLU A 16 12.31 21.57 -5.72
CA GLU A 16 13.30 21.44 -6.81
C GLU A 16 13.81 20.01 -7.09
N SER A 17 14.62 19.43 -6.18
CA SER A 17 15.24 18.10 -6.29
C SER A 17 14.86 17.17 -5.15
N ALA A 18 13.76 17.44 -4.45
CA ALA A 18 13.28 16.61 -3.36
C ALA A 18 11.75 16.48 -3.38
N LEU A 19 11.26 15.35 -2.89
CA LEU A 19 9.86 15.07 -2.67
C LEU A 19 9.69 14.67 -1.20
N MET A 20 8.78 15.35 -0.50
CA MET A 20 8.32 14.91 0.82
C MET A 20 6.96 14.23 0.69
N ILE A 21 6.82 13.08 1.31
CA ILE A 21 5.56 12.36 1.51
C ILE A 21 5.30 12.33 3.01
N GLN A 22 4.14 12.82 3.41
CA GLN A 22 3.75 12.94 4.81
C GLN A 22 2.36 12.33 5.02
N SER A 23 2.15 11.71 6.18
CA SER A 23 0.81 11.28 6.61
C SER A 23 -0.11 12.48 6.81
N PRO A 24 -1.40 12.39 6.45
CA PRO A 24 -2.37 13.45 6.70
C PRO A 24 -2.87 13.48 8.15
N PHE A 25 -2.37 12.60 9.02
CA PHE A 25 -2.88 12.43 10.37
C PHE A 25 -1.94 12.97 11.44
N THR A 26 -2.54 13.39 12.57
CA THR A 26 -1.81 13.78 13.79
C THR A 26 -2.31 13.03 15.01
N LEU A 27 -1.40 12.78 15.96
CA LEU A 27 -1.68 12.27 17.28
C LEU A 27 -0.93 13.12 18.32
N ASN A 28 -1.65 13.78 19.23
CA ASN A 28 -1.04 14.68 20.24
C ASN A 28 -0.10 15.73 19.62
N GLU A 29 -0.54 16.39 18.55
CA GLU A 29 0.19 17.42 17.80
C GLU A 29 1.40 16.90 17.00
N ALA A 30 1.77 15.63 17.09
CA ALA A 30 2.80 15.01 16.26
C ALA A 30 2.17 14.35 15.03
N ILE A 31 2.91 14.29 13.91
CA ILE A 31 2.47 13.56 12.72
C ILE A 31 2.44 12.07 13.04
N ALA A 32 1.39 11.38 12.62
CA ALA A 32 1.18 9.98 12.94
C ALA A 32 0.79 9.17 11.71
N PHE A 33 1.11 7.87 11.69
CA PHE A 33 0.63 6.97 10.66
C PHE A 33 -0.86 6.75 10.77
N GLY A 34 -1.52 6.59 9.63
CA GLY A 34 -2.86 6.04 9.58
C GLY A 34 -2.90 4.56 9.95
N ALA A 35 -4.10 4.00 10.00
CA ALA A 35 -4.36 2.66 10.56
C ALA A 35 -3.62 1.53 9.84
N ASP A 36 -3.39 1.66 8.53
CA ASP A 36 -2.77 0.63 7.69
C ASP A 36 -1.58 1.12 6.87
N SER A 37 -1.03 2.29 7.20
CA SER A 37 0.13 2.88 6.56
C SER A 37 1.43 2.67 7.36
N ASP A 38 2.56 2.78 6.67
CA ASP A 38 3.92 2.76 7.21
C ASP A 38 4.90 3.38 6.21
N TYR A 39 6.20 3.42 6.54
CA TYR A 39 7.22 3.94 5.63
C TYR A 39 7.34 3.16 4.32
N THR A 40 7.00 1.87 4.29
CA THR A 40 7.01 1.08 3.05
C THR A 40 5.92 1.56 2.09
N THR A 41 4.71 1.76 2.60
CA THR A 41 3.57 2.26 1.80
C THR A 41 3.79 3.69 1.34
N MET A 42 4.41 4.54 2.17
CA MET A 42 4.83 5.90 1.79
C MET A 42 5.93 5.89 0.71
N ALA A 43 6.90 4.99 0.82
CA ALA A 43 7.96 4.84 -0.19
C ALA A 43 7.38 4.44 -1.55
N ILE A 44 6.42 3.52 -1.56
CA ILE A 44 5.73 3.12 -2.79
C ILE A 44 4.95 4.29 -3.39
N ALA A 45 4.19 5.02 -2.57
CA ALA A 45 3.42 6.18 -3.03
C ALA A 45 4.33 7.27 -3.62
N GLY A 46 5.43 7.59 -2.95
CA GLY A 46 6.38 8.59 -3.44
C GLY A 46 7.07 8.20 -4.75
N LEU A 47 7.50 6.94 -4.89
CA LEU A 47 8.08 6.46 -6.13
C LEU A 47 7.07 6.44 -7.29
N HIS A 48 5.82 6.06 -7.04
CA HIS A 48 4.76 6.17 -8.05
C HIS A 48 4.51 7.62 -8.46
N LEU A 49 4.59 8.58 -7.53
CA LEU A 49 4.44 10.01 -7.86
C LEU A 49 5.59 10.50 -8.73
N LEU A 50 6.84 10.16 -8.39
CA LEU A 50 8.00 10.50 -9.20
C LEU A 50 7.89 9.90 -10.62
N GLN A 51 7.50 8.62 -10.72
CA GLN A 51 7.27 7.94 -12.01
C GLN A 51 6.14 8.59 -12.82
N SER A 52 5.05 8.99 -12.19
CA SER A 52 3.93 9.66 -12.86
C SER A 52 4.32 11.01 -13.46
N ARG A 53 5.34 11.65 -12.89
CA ARG A 53 5.93 12.90 -13.38
C ARG A 53 7.09 12.69 -14.36
N HIS A 54 7.29 11.44 -14.81
CA HIS A 54 8.37 11.07 -15.74
C HIS A 54 9.78 11.38 -15.22
N ILE A 55 9.97 11.38 -13.90
CA ILE A 55 11.29 11.51 -13.28
C ILE A 55 11.99 10.16 -13.35
N GLU A 56 13.19 10.12 -13.95
CA GLU A 56 13.98 8.91 -14.05
C GLU A 56 14.51 8.47 -12.68
N ILE A 57 14.28 7.21 -12.34
CA ILE A 57 14.70 6.60 -11.08
C ILE A 57 15.30 5.24 -11.42
N ASP A 58 16.62 5.16 -11.43
CA ASP A 58 17.31 3.89 -11.64
C ASP A 58 17.34 3.04 -10.38
N ALA A 59 17.73 3.67 -9.27
CA ALA A 59 17.82 3.01 -7.98
C ALA A 59 17.61 4.00 -6.83
N VAL A 60 17.10 3.49 -5.72
CA VAL A 60 16.96 4.25 -4.48
C VAL A 60 17.72 3.57 -3.34
N ARG A 61 18.32 4.38 -2.48
CA ARG A 61 18.85 3.92 -1.20
C ARG A 61 17.77 3.97 -0.15
N SER A 62 17.46 2.82 0.43
CA SER A 62 16.38 2.64 1.40
C SER A 62 16.92 2.60 2.84
N LEU A 63 15.99 2.73 3.78
CA LEU A 63 16.21 2.60 5.21
C LEU A 63 15.84 1.19 5.69
N PRO A 64 16.43 0.68 6.80
CA PRO A 64 16.15 -0.66 7.31
C PRO A 64 14.67 -0.92 7.67
N LEU A 65 13.90 0.14 7.95
CA LEU A 65 12.47 0.05 8.30
C LEU A 65 11.52 -0.01 7.08
N ILE A 66 12.08 0.00 5.87
CA ILE A 66 11.32 -0.10 4.62
C ILE A 66 11.51 -1.49 4.02
N ASP A 67 10.43 -2.18 3.70
CA ASP A 67 10.49 -3.48 2.99
C ASP A 67 10.91 -3.24 1.53
N SER A 68 12.22 -3.37 1.28
CA SER A 68 12.81 -3.17 -0.05
C SER A 68 12.22 -4.09 -1.11
N LYS A 69 11.83 -5.33 -0.75
CA LYS A 69 11.23 -6.29 -1.69
C LYS A 69 9.82 -5.85 -2.10
N ALA A 70 9.04 -5.36 -1.14
CA ALA A 70 7.70 -4.84 -1.42
C ALA A 70 7.78 -3.59 -2.31
N VAL A 71 8.67 -2.64 -2.00
CA VAL A 71 8.89 -1.44 -2.81
C VAL A 71 9.31 -1.80 -4.22
N GLN A 72 10.32 -2.65 -4.40
CA GLN A 72 10.78 -3.08 -5.72
C GLN A 72 9.68 -3.81 -6.50
N SER A 73 8.90 -4.67 -5.84
CA SER A 73 7.80 -5.39 -6.48
C SER A 73 6.67 -4.45 -6.92
N ALA A 74 6.37 -3.40 -6.14
CA ALA A 74 5.32 -2.45 -6.46
C ALA A 74 5.72 -1.45 -7.55
N THR A 75 6.96 -0.95 -7.51
CA THR A 75 7.39 0.17 -8.36
C THR A 75 8.25 -0.27 -9.54
N GLY A 76 8.96 -1.40 -9.42
CA GLY A 76 9.99 -1.84 -10.37
C GLY A 76 11.33 -1.13 -10.20
N VAL A 77 11.44 -0.19 -9.25
CA VAL A 77 12.69 0.52 -8.95
C VAL A 77 13.61 -0.39 -8.14
N THR A 78 14.88 -0.41 -8.47
CA THR A 78 15.89 -1.14 -7.68
C THR A 78 16.07 -0.47 -6.32
N VAL A 79 16.01 -1.26 -5.25
CA VAL A 79 16.11 -0.75 -3.87
C VAL A 79 17.34 -1.34 -3.20
N HIS A 80 18.26 -0.50 -2.79
CA HIS A 80 19.45 -0.89 -2.05
C HIS A 80 19.27 -0.58 -0.56
N SER A 81 19.39 -1.61 0.27
CA SER A 81 19.37 -1.50 1.74
C SER A 81 20.79 -1.74 2.25
N GLY A 82 21.40 -0.75 2.90
CA GLY A 82 22.71 -0.89 3.52
C GLY A 82 23.74 0.15 3.09
N GLU A 83 24.97 -0.01 3.61
CA GLU A 83 26.11 0.91 3.41
C GLU A 83 26.93 0.61 2.12
N GLU A 84 26.44 -0.24 1.25
CA GLU A 84 27.14 -0.53 0.00
C GLU A 84 27.31 0.74 -0.83
N GLU A 85 28.52 0.97 -1.35
CA GLU A 85 28.82 2.06 -2.28
C GLU A 85 28.19 1.79 -3.66
N VAL A 86 26.87 1.85 -3.71
CA VAL A 86 26.11 1.76 -4.97
C VAL A 86 25.66 3.17 -5.34
N SER A 87 25.83 3.52 -6.60
CA SER A 87 25.28 4.76 -7.14
C SER A 87 23.76 4.67 -7.14
N CYS A 88 23.12 5.46 -6.28
CA CYS A 88 21.66 5.59 -6.26
C CYS A 88 21.27 6.98 -6.77
N THR A 89 20.25 7.02 -7.60
CA THR A 89 19.71 8.29 -8.11
C THR A 89 19.05 9.08 -6.99
N TRP A 90 18.39 8.37 -6.06
CA TRP A 90 17.65 8.97 -4.96
C TRP A 90 17.95 8.27 -3.63
N ASN A 91 17.81 9.03 -2.55
CA ASN A 91 17.94 8.55 -1.18
C ASN A 91 16.63 8.78 -0.43
N LEU A 92 16.25 7.83 0.41
CA LEU A 92 15.11 7.92 1.31
C LEU A 92 15.61 8.35 2.70
N LEU A 93 15.01 9.40 3.24
CA LEU A 93 15.31 9.91 4.57
C LEU A 93 14.01 9.96 5.39
N VAL A 94 14.08 9.57 6.64
CA VAL A 94 12.98 9.82 7.58
C VAL A 94 13.13 11.26 8.07
N GLY A 95 12.04 12.02 7.93
CA GLY A 95 11.89 13.34 8.54
C GLY A 95 11.37 13.22 9.98
N GLU A 96 10.34 13.97 10.30
CA GLU A 96 9.54 13.73 11.51
C GLU A 96 8.80 12.39 11.39
N GLU A 97 8.20 11.91 12.48
CA GLU A 97 7.43 10.66 12.46
C GLU A 97 6.39 10.68 11.32
N ALA A 98 6.16 9.54 10.67
CA ALA A 98 5.27 9.39 9.52
C ALA A 98 5.53 10.41 8.39
N THR A 99 6.81 10.81 8.19
CA THR A 99 7.27 11.66 7.09
C THR A 99 8.47 11.02 6.41
N LEU A 100 8.43 10.91 5.08
CA LEU A 100 9.49 10.34 4.24
C LEU A 100 9.92 11.35 3.19
N VAL A 101 11.22 11.55 3.05
CA VAL A 101 11.80 12.47 2.08
C VAL A 101 12.63 11.72 1.07
N PHE A 102 12.39 11.98 -0.20
CA PHE A 102 13.19 11.53 -1.34
C PHE A 102 14.07 12.68 -1.78
N THR A 103 15.37 12.47 -1.89
CA THR A 103 16.33 13.48 -2.32
C THR A 103 17.47 12.87 -3.13
N ASP A 104 17.94 13.59 -4.12
CA ASP A 104 19.17 13.28 -4.86
C ASP A 104 20.42 13.84 -4.15
N ASN A 105 20.24 14.76 -3.19
CA ASN A 105 21.32 15.43 -2.47
C ASN A 105 21.14 15.35 -0.95
N LEU A 106 21.99 14.54 -0.29
CA LEU A 106 21.98 14.33 1.16
C LEU A 106 22.45 15.54 1.99
N GLU A 107 23.17 16.48 1.38
CA GLU A 107 23.72 17.65 2.08
C GLU A 107 22.72 18.83 2.10
N ARG A 108 21.61 18.71 1.40
CA ARG A 108 20.61 19.77 1.30
C ARG A 108 19.80 19.90 2.59
N ASN A 109 19.73 21.12 3.11
CA ASN A 109 18.77 21.42 4.18
C ASN A 109 17.37 21.59 3.56
N LEU A 110 16.51 20.60 3.76
CA LEU A 110 15.19 20.54 3.18
C LEU A 110 14.22 21.32 4.09
N GLY A 111 13.83 22.51 3.65
CA GLY A 111 12.89 23.37 4.34
C GLY A 111 11.43 23.08 3.95
N PHE A 112 10.99 21.84 4.13
CA PHE A 112 9.58 21.52 3.96
C PHE A 112 8.77 22.03 5.17
N HIS A 113 7.69 22.73 4.87
CA HIS A 113 6.68 23.10 5.85
C HIS A 113 5.40 22.39 5.46
N GLY A 114 5.07 21.35 6.21
CA GLY A 114 3.81 20.62 6.03
C GLY A 114 2.59 21.51 6.26
N PRO A 115 1.43 21.11 5.75
CA PRO A 115 0.17 21.81 6.02
C PRO A 115 -0.15 21.77 7.51
N SER A 116 -0.82 22.81 7.98
CA SER A 116 -1.26 22.91 9.39
C SER A 116 -2.57 22.18 9.68
N ASP A 117 -3.34 21.86 8.65
CA ASP A 117 -4.69 21.29 8.76
C ASP A 117 -4.63 19.77 8.53
N LEU A 118 -4.07 19.06 9.52
CA LEU A 118 -4.01 17.59 9.53
C LEU A 118 -5.18 17.03 10.36
N GLU A 119 -5.64 15.84 10.01
CA GLU A 119 -6.71 15.16 10.72
C GLU A 119 -6.19 14.57 12.04
N ALA A 120 -6.86 14.92 13.15
CA ALA A 120 -6.51 14.40 14.47
C ALA A 120 -7.08 12.99 14.65
N LEU A 121 -6.22 12.02 14.94
CA LEU A 121 -6.63 10.67 15.30
C LEU A 121 -7.14 10.61 16.74
N ASP A 122 -8.14 9.78 16.99
CA ASP A 122 -8.51 9.39 18.34
C ASP A 122 -7.37 8.61 19.00
N GLU A 123 -6.96 9.03 20.19
CA GLU A 123 -5.81 8.46 20.91
C GLU A 123 -6.01 6.97 21.23
N THR A 124 -7.22 6.59 21.64
CA THR A 124 -7.55 5.20 21.97
C THR A 124 -7.47 4.34 20.73
N PHE A 125 -8.07 4.81 19.62
CA PHE A 125 -8.01 4.12 18.33
C PHE A 125 -6.57 3.95 17.84
N ALA A 126 -5.77 5.02 17.89
CA ALA A 126 -4.37 4.97 17.42
C ALA A 126 -3.53 3.97 18.24
N HIS A 127 -3.68 3.94 19.57
CA HIS A 127 -3.00 2.97 20.42
C HIS A 127 -3.47 1.54 20.18
N ASP A 128 -4.77 1.31 20.09
CA ASP A 128 -5.35 -0.02 19.93
C ASP A 128 -4.98 -0.62 18.58
N ILE A 129 -5.00 0.17 17.48
CA ILE A 129 -4.62 -0.32 16.16
C ILE A 129 -3.12 -0.62 16.06
N ALA A 130 -2.27 0.20 16.67
CA ALA A 130 -0.82 -0.06 16.74
C ALA A 130 -0.53 -1.34 17.53
N ALA A 131 -1.15 -1.52 18.69
CA ALA A 131 -1.02 -2.72 19.52
C ALA A 131 -1.51 -3.97 18.78
N ALA A 132 -2.61 -3.88 18.02
CA ALA A 132 -3.12 -4.98 17.22
C ALA A 132 -2.12 -5.41 16.13
N TRP A 133 -1.49 -4.47 15.41
CA TRP A 133 -0.44 -4.76 14.44
C TRP A 133 0.79 -5.42 15.07
N GLU A 134 1.23 -4.95 16.25
CA GLU A 134 2.35 -5.58 16.96
C GLU A 134 2.04 -7.03 17.37
N LEU A 135 0.82 -7.30 17.81
CA LEU A 135 0.39 -8.64 18.18
C LEU A 135 0.28 -9.57 16.96
N GLU A 136 -0.20 -9.07 15.82
CA GLU A 136 -0.25 -9.83 14.57
C GLU A 136 1.16 -10.24 14.10
N LEU A 137 2.16 -9.41 14.29
CA LEU A 137 3.57 -9.73 13.99
C LEU A 137 4.11 -10.88 14.84
N LYS A 138 3.54 -11.12 16.01
CA LYS A 138 3.93 -12.23 16.90
C LYS A 138 3.15 -13.48 16.52
N THR A 139 3.79 -14.44 15.86
CA THR A 139 3.17 -15.70 15.35
C THR A 139 2.39 -16.49 16.38
N THR A 140 2.63 -16.28 17.67
CA THR A 140 1.95 -16.96 18.79
C THR A 140 0.53 -16.46 19.06
N HIS A 141 0.14 -15.31 18.51
CA HIS A 141 -1.12 -14.65 18.82
C HIS A 141 -2.17 -14.72 17.72
N VAL A 142 -1.79 -15.15 16.51
CA VAL A 142 -2.69 -15.26 15.37
C VAL A 142 -2.90 -16.71 15.00
N SER A 143 -4.15 -17.16 15.02
CA SER A 143 -4.53 -18.46 14.46
C SER A 143 -4.44 -18.39 12.94
N GLN A 144 -3.60 -19.23 12.34
CA GLN A 144 -3.39 -19.19 10.89
C GLN A 144 -4.51 -19.94 10.17
N GLY A 145 -5.47 -19.20 9.61
CA GLY A 145 -6.56 -19.78 8.81
C GLY A 145 -6.11 -20.17 7.41
N ALA A 146 -5.48 -19.25 6.67
CA ALA A 146 -4.94 -19.51 5.35
C ALA A 146 -3.44 -19.22 5.34
N TYR A 147 -2.62 -20.28 5.27
CA TYR A 147 -1.18 -20.14 5.18
C TYR A 147 -0.74 -19.85 3.74
N VAL A 148 -0.07 -18.72 3.55
CA VAL A 148 0.63 -18.40 2.30
C VAL A 148 2.12 -18.30 2.62
N SER A 149 2.93 -19.24 2.12
CA SER A 149 4.37 -19.23 2.34
C SER A 149 4.99 -17.92 1.81
N GLU A 150 6.11 -17.49 2.40
CA GLU A 150 6.84 -16.31 1.93
C GLU A 150 7.17 -16.42 0.43
N ALA A 151 7.58 -17.59 -0.05
CA ALA A 151 7.89 -17.83 -1.45
C ALA A 151 6.66 -17.56 -2.36
N ALA A 152 5.49 -18.11 -2.02
CA ALA A 152 4.26 -17.89 -2.78
C ALA A 152 3.79 -16.45 -2.70
N TYR A 153 3.97 -15.80 -1.53
CA TYR A 153 3.69 -14.38 -1.36
C TYR A 153 4.55 -13.51 -2.28
N MET A 154 5.85 -13.80 -2.37
CA MET A 154 6.79 -13.07 -3.22
C MET A 154 6.55 -13.34 -4.71
N GLU A 155 6.26 -14.60 -5.10
CA GLU A 155 5.92 -14.95 -6.49
C GLU A 155 4.67 -14.19 -6.98
N GLY A 156 3.67 -14.03 -6.13
CA GLY A 156 2.45 -13.27 -6.43
C GLY A 156 2.56 -11.75 -6.28
N ALA A 157 3.73 -11.21 -5.94
CA ALA A 157 3.88 -9.79 -5.60
C ALA A 157 3.49 -8.85 -6.74
N SER A 158 3.91 -9.12 -7.97
CA SER A 158 3.58 -8.28 -9.13
C SER A 158 2.08 -8.29 -9.46
N ALA A 159 1.42 -9.42 -9.31
CA ALA A 159 -0.03 -9.52 -9.49
C ALA A 159 -0.79 -8.69 -8.44
N ARG A 160 -0.31 -8.73 -7.19
CA ARG A 160 -0.94 -8.07 -6.05
C ARG A 160 -0.63 -6.58 -5.95
N LEU A 161 0.61 -6.16 -6.28
CA LEU A 161 1.09 -4.79 -6.08
C LEU A 161 1.11 -3.94 -7.35
N LYS A 162 0.99 -4.56 -8.54
CA LYS A 162 0.94 -3.88 -9.86
C LYS A 162 -0.26 -4.27 -10.69
N PHE A 163 -1.19 -5.06 -10.15
CA PHE A 163 -2.32 -5.59 -10.92
C PHE A 163 -1.92 -6.25 -12.25
N MET A 164 -0.83 -7.02 -12.23
CA MET A 164 -0.39 -7.72 -13.44
C MET A 164 -1.34 -8.86 -13.77
N ALA A 165 -2.05 -8.73 -14.89
CA ALA A 165 -2.97 -9.73 -15.44
C ALA A 165 -2.29 -10.57 -16.52
N GLN A 166 -2.88 -11.72 -16.83
CA GLN A 166 -2.51 -12.60 -17.94
C GLN A 166 -3.46 -12.38 -19.11
N SER A 167 -2.94 -12.52 -20.34
CA SER A 167 -3.80 -12.70 -21.52
C SER A 167 -4.00 -14.20 -21.77
N HIS A 168 -5.26 -14.63 -21.86
CA HIS A 168 -5.63 -16.00 -22.17
C HIS A 168 -6.89 -16.00 -23.05
N ASP A 169 -6.82 -16.64 -24.22
CA ASP A 169 -7.90 -16.74 -25.21
C ASP A 169 -8.53 -15.39 -25.61
N GLY A 170 -7.73 -14.31 -25.59
CA GLY A 170 -8.18 -12.97 -25.95
C GLY A 170 -8.72 -12.13 -24.79
N ASP A 171 -8.90 -12.73 -23.62
CA ASP A 171 -9.36 -12.05 -22.42
C ASP A 171 -8.21 -11.80 -21.45
N LEU A 172 -8.38 -10.81 -20.55
CA LEU A 172 -7.50 -10.61 -19.42
C LEU A 172 -8.00 -11.43 -18.21
N VAL A 173 -7.10 -12.14 -17.58
CA VAL A 173 -7.34 -12.96 -16.37
C VAL A 173 -6.55 -12.39 -15.20
N TRP A 174 -7.28 -12.09 -14.13
CA TRP A 174 -6.69 -11.67 -12.85
C TRP A 174 -7.52 -12.25 -11.68
N PRO A 175 -6.94 -12.73 -10.58
CA PRO A 175 -5.49 -12.94 -10.41
C PRO A 175 -4.91 -13.97 -11.38
N PRO A 176 -3.59 -13.89 -11.69
CA PRO A 176 -2.94 -14.81 -12.62
C PRO A 176 -3.05 -16.27 -12.19
N ARG A 177 -3.14 -17.17 -13.14
CA ARG A 177 -3.22 -18.60 -12.92
C ARG A 177 -2.02 -19.29 -13.55
N GLN A 178 -1.55 -20.38 -12.96
CA GLN A 178 -0.46 -21.17 -13.53
C GLN A 178 -0.95 -22.09 -14.66
N LEU A 179 -2.17 -22.60 -14.54
CA LEU A 179 -2.76 -23.57 -15.46
C LEU A 179 -4.14 -23.12 -15.90
N ASP A 180 -4.50 -23.46 -17.13
CA ASP A 180 -5.86 -23.35 -17.66
C ASP A 180 -6.76 -24.51 -17.17
N ALA A 181 -8.02 -24.51 -17.58
CA ALA A 181 -8.99 -25.54 -17.22
C ALA A 181 -8.62 -26.94 -17.77
N THR A 182 -7.74 -27.03 -18.75
CA THR A 182 -7.27 -28.28 -19.36
C THR A 182 -5.94 -28.78 -18.79
N GLY A 183 -5.32 -28.00 -17.87
CA GLY A 183 -4.05 -28.32 -17.23
C GLY A 183 -2.81 -27.83 -18.01
N ASN A 184 -2.97 -27.04 -19.05
CA ASN A 184 -1.86 -26.45 -19.77
C ASN A 184 -1.36 -25.17 -19.05
N ARG A 185 -0.06 -24.91 -19.14
CA ARG A 185 0.53 -23.68 -18.59
C ARG A 185 0.04 -22.45 -19.33
N ILE A 186 -0.41 -21.46 -18.59
CA ILE A 186 -0.73 -20.12 -19.10
C ILE A 186 0.56 -19.27 -19.10
N ALA A 187 0.69 -18.37 -20.07
CA ALA A 187 1.79 -17.42 -20.12
C ALA A 187 1.85 -16.55 -18.85
N PRO A 188 3.04 -16.10 -18.42
CA PRO A 188 3.18 -15.24 -17.26
C PRO A 188 2.33 -13.96 -17.36
N ALA A 189 1.97 -13.38 -16.22
CA ALA A 189 1.28 -12.10 -16.16
C ALA A 189 2.18 -10.98 -16.74
N ALA A 190 1.68 -10.25 -17.72
CA ALA A 190 2.44 -9.22 -18.44
C ALA A 190 1.62 -7.96 -18.77
N HIS A 191 0.34 -7.93 -18.40
CA HIS A 191 -0.57 -6.84 -18.75
C HIS A 191 -1.05 -6.15 -17.47
N PRO A 192 -0.59 -4.91 -17.16
CA PRO A 192 -1.09 -4.19 -16.02
C PRO A 192 -2.56 -3.81 -16.25
N LEU A 193 -3.42 -4.08 -15.26
CA LEU A 193 -4.74 -3.48 -15.21
C LEU A 193 -4.58 -2.00 -14.85
N GLN A 194 -5.19 -1.14 -15.64
CA GLN A 194 -5.10 0.31 -15.48
C GLN A 194 -6.47 0.89 -15.14
N GLY A 195 -6.46 2.08 -14.53
CA GLY A 195 -7.67 2.80 -14.19
C GLY A 195 -8.31 2.32 -12.88
N GLY A 196 -9.52 2.80 -12.67
CA GLY A 196 -10.36 2.42 -11.53
C GLY A 196 -11.13 1.13 -11.79
N ALA A 197 -12.00 0.84 -10.85
CA ALA A 197 -12.93 -0.28 -10.95
C ALA A 197 -14.29 0.12 -10.36
N THR A 198 -15.34 -0.55 -10.80
CA THR A 198 -16.69 -0.30 -10.31
C THR A 198 -17.08 -1.35 -9.27
N VAL A 199 -17.66 -0.92 -8.15
CA VAL A 199 -18.17 -1.79 -7.09
C VAL A 199 -19.41 -2.53 -7.57
N GLU A 200 -19.36 -3.86 -7.64
CA GLU A 200 -20.50 -4.73 -7.95
C GLU A 200 -21.20 -5.26 -6.69
N SER A 201 -20.44 -5.47 -5.61
CA SER A 201 -20.98 -5.81 -4.29
C SER A 201 -20.00 -5.44 -3.19
N TRP A 202 -20.46 -5.43 -1.95
CA TRP A 202 -19.64 -5.16 -0.79
C TRP A 202 -20.12 -5.91 0.44
N THR A 203 -19.24 -6.06 1.44
CA THR A 203 -19.62 -6.62 2.73
C THR A 203 -18.76 -6.00 3.83
N LYS A 204 -19.33 -5.90 5.04
CA LYS A 204 -18.64 -5.58 6.27
C LYS A 204 -18.77 -6.74 7.24
N LEU A 205 -17.67 -7.43 7.48
CA LEU A 205 -17.62 -8.53 8.45
C LEU A 205 -17.38 -7.96 9.84
N SER A 206 -18.28 -8.30 10.77
CA SER A 206 -18.06 -7.99 12.18
C SER A 206 -16.83 -8.71 12.73
N ALA A 207 -16.34 -8.28 13.89
CA ALA A 207 -15.19 -8.92 14.55
C ALA A 207 -15.35 -10.44 14.70
N ALA A 208 -16.57 -10.91 15.02
CA ALA A 208 -16.85 -12.35 15.16
C ALA A 208 -16.86 -13.14 13.86
N GLY A 209 -17.05 -12.47 12.72
CA GLY A 209 -17.08 -13.07 11.38
C GLY A 209 -15.82 -12.80 10.56
N ALA A 210 -14.88 -12.03 11.09
CA ALA A 210 -13.64 -11.72 10.40
C ALA A 210 -12.74 -12.96 10.28
N PRO A 211 -12.04 -13.14 9.15
CA PRO A 211 -11.00 -14.15 9.01
C PRO A 211 -9.94 -14.03 10.10
N SER A 212 -9.31 -15.15 10.46
CA SER A 212 -8.36 -15.21 11.59
C SER A 212 -7.19 -14.25 11.49
N GLU A 213 -6.73 -13.96 10.28
CA GLU A 213 -5.65 -12.99 10.01
C GLU A 213 -6.02 -11.54 10.34
N PHE A 214 -7.31 -11.23 10.53
CA PHE A 214 -7.80 -9.90 10.90
C PHE A 214 -8.41 -9.88 12.31
N ALA A 215 -8.36 -11.00 13.04
CA ALA A 215 -9.09 -11.16 14.30
C ALA A 215 -8.71 -10.13 15.38
N LEU A 216 -7.47 -9.63 15.37
CA LEU A 216 -7.00 -8.63 16.33
C LEU A 216 -7.40 -7.21 15.94
N ARG A 217 -7.43 -6.88 14.64
CA ARG A 217 -7.77 -5.53 14.18
C ARG A 217 -9.26 -5.32 13.95
N ALA A 218 -9.99 -6.37 13.57
CA ALA A 218 -11.41 -6.25 13.29
C ALA A 218 -12.26 -5.62 14.43
N PRO A 219 -12.01 -5.92 15.72
CA PRO A 219 -12.69 -5.23 16.81
C PRO A 219 -12.39 -3.72 16.88
N VAL A 220 -11.14 -3.33 16.63
CA VAL A 220 -10.69 -1.92 16.68
C VAL A 220 -11.27 -1.13 15.51
N LEU A 221 -11.30 -1.73 14.32
CA LEU A 221 -11.85 -1.14 13.10
C LEU A 221 -13.39 -1.16 13.04
N GLY A 222 -14.06 -1.77 14.01
CA GLY A 222 -15.51 -1.96 13.97
C GLY A 222 -15.97 -2.90 12.84
N GLY A 223 -15.08 -3.77 12.37
CA GLY A 223 -15.29 -4.75 11.31
C GLY A 223 -14.31 -4.61 10.15
N ILE A 224 -14.26 -5.64 9.30
CA ILE A 224 -13.44 -5.65 8.07
C ILE A 224 -14.35 -5.43 6.87
N GLN A 225 -14.07 -4.39 6.12
CA GLN A 225 -14.85 -3.98 4.96
C GLN A 225 -14.18 -4.40 3.67
N THR A 226 -14.96 -5.01 2.78
CA THR A 226 -14.49 -5.49 1.49
C THR A 226 -15.44 -5.08 0.37
N VAL A 227 -14.87 -4.87 -0.81
CA VAL A 227 -15.60 -4.63 -2.05
C VAL A 227 -15.25 -5.71 -3.08
N PHE A 228 -16.24 -6.18 -3.81
CA PHE A 228 -16.05 -6.94 -5.03
C PHE A 228 -16.25 -5.97 -6.20
N VAL A 229 -15.21 -5.86 -7.02
CA VAL A 229 -15.16 -4.86 -8.09
C VAL A 229 -14.91 -5.48 -9.44
N ARG A 230 -15.33 -4.75 -10.49
CA ARG A 230 -15.00 -5.05 -11.88
C ARG A 230 -14.10 -3.95 -12.45
N PHE A 231 -12.96 -4.33 -12.98
CA PHE A 231 -12.09 -3.43 -13.75
C PHE A 231 -12.70 -3.16 -15.13
N GLU A 232 -12.44 -1.98 -15.69
CA GLU A 232 -12.88 -1.62 -17.04
C GLU A 232 -12.43 -2.63 -18.11
N GLN A 233 -11.27 -3.25 -17.91
CA GLN A 233 -10.71 -4.27 -18.81
C GLN A 233 -11.30 -5.68 -18.63
N GLY A 234 -12.31 -5.84 -17.76
CA GLY A 234 -13.09 -7.06 -17.59
C GLY A 234 -12.83 -7.89 -16.33
N PRO A 235 -11.59 -8.07 -15.84
CA PRO A 235 -11.36 -8.86 -14.63
C PRO A 235 -12.11 -8.33 -13.41
N CYS A 236 -12.35 -9.24 -12.45
CA CYS A 236 -13.00 -8.89 -11.17
C CYS A 236 -12.09 -9.31 -10.02
N GLY A 237 -12.25 -8.64 -8.88
CA GLY A 237 -11.52 -9.00 -7.67
C GLY A 237 -12.22 -8.56 -6.39
N VAL A 238 -11.82 -9.18 -5.27
CA VAL A 238 -12.21 -8.77 -3.92
C VAL A 238 -11.07 -8.02 -3.28
N PHE A 239 -11.34 -6.85 -2.75
CA PHE A 239 -10.36 -5.99 -2.09
C PHE A 239 -10.86 -5.52 -0.74
N LEU A 240 -9.95 -5.38 0.21
CA LEU A 240 -10.22 -4.63 1.44
C LEU A 240 -10.38 -3.15 1.08
N VAL A 241 -11.21 -2.45 1.81
CA VAL A 241 -11.21 -0.98 1.83
C VAL A 241 -10.04 -0.53 2.70
N ALA A 242 -9.40 0.60 2.38
CA ALA A 242 -8.35 1.16 3.22
C ALA A 242 -8.91 1.49 4.62
N ASP A 243 -8.13 1.17 5.66
CA ASP A 243 -8.62 1.24 7.05
C ASP A 243 -8.77 2.69 7.52
N ASP A 244 -8.11 3.65 6.83
CA ASP A 244 -8.19 5.08 7.10
C ASP A 244 -9.40 5.76 6.44
N GLU A 245 -10.09 5.05 5.54
CA GLU A 245 -11.18 5.64 4.76
C GLU A 245 -12.53 5.56 5.51
N GLN A 246 -13.15 6.71 5.68
CA GLN A 246 -14.54 6.80 6.15
C GLN A 246 -15.52 6.53 5.01
N TYR A 247 -15.29 5.46 4.26
CA TYR A 247 -16.03 5.13 3.06
C TYR A 247 -17.04 4.02 3.32
N GLU A 248 -18.30 4.27 2.99
CA GLU A 248 -19.37 3.28 2.96
C GLU A 248 -19.67 2.89 1.50
N PRO A 249 -19.16 1.75 0.99
CA PRO A 249 -19.32 1.36 -0.40
C PRO A 249 -20.78 1.19 -0.81
N LYS A 250 -21.08 1.58 -2.04
CA LYS A 250 -22.35 1.34 -2.70
C LYS A 250 -22.12 0.67 -4.05
N ILE A 251 -23.07 -0.14 -4.49
CA ILE A 251 -23.03 -0.71 -5.83
C ILE A 251 -23.04 0.42 -6.86
N GLY A 252 -22.10 0.36 -7.81
CA GLY A 252 -21.91 1.38 -8.83
C GLY A 252 -20.91 2.48 -8.47
N ASP A 253 -20.38 2.50 -7.25
CA ASP A 253 -19.30 3.43 -6.89
C ASP A 253 -18.04 3.11 -7.69
N GLU A 254 -17.30 4.17 -8.05
CA GLU A 254 -15.98 4.04 -8.63
C GLU A 254 -14.94 4.06 -7.52
N VAL A 255 -13.97 3.14 -7.60
CA VAL A 255 -12.85 3.02 -6.67
C VAL A 255 -11.53 2.99 -7.42
N THR A 256 -10.51 3.52 -6.78
CA THR A 256 -9.11 3.33 -7.15
C THR A 256 -8.40 2.53 -6.07
N PHE A 257 -7.09 2.34 -6.19
CA PHE A 257 -6.36 1.44 -5.32
C PHE A 257 -5.06 2.06 -4.83
N VAL A 258 -4.77 1.79 -3.56
CA VAL A 258 -3.55 2.21 -2.89
C VAL A 258 -2.86 1.01 -2.23
N VAL A 259 -1.54 1.01 -2.21
CA VAL A 259 -0.80 -0.03 -1.49
C VAL A 259 -0.85 0.26 0.01
N ARG A 260 -1.30 -0.74 0.78
CA ARG A 260 -1.42 -0.66 2.25
C ARG A 260 -0.96 -1.97 2.89
N ARG A 261 -0.78 -1.95 4.20
CA ARG A 261 -0.62 -3.17 4.98
C ARG A 261 -1.93 -3.96 4.96
N ILE A 262 -1.86 -5.24 4.65
CA ILE A 262 -3.05 -6.12 4.60
C ILE A 262 -3.18 -6.91 5.90
N TYR A 263 -2.16 -7.67 6.28
CA TYR A 263 -2.05 -8.41 7.54
C TYR A 263 -0.59 -8.73 7.82
N ALA A 264 -0.28 -9.23 9.03
CA ALA A 264 1.03 -9.73 9.36
C ALA A 264 0.99 -11.25 9.56
N GLN A 265 2.02 -11.93 9.09
CA GLN A 265 2.17 -13.37 9.22
C GLN A 265 3.64 -13.76 9.33
N GLU A 266 3.98 -14.61 10.28
CA GLU A 266 5.35 -15.11 10.51
C GLU A 266 6.38 -13.99 10.70
N GLY A 267 6.00 -12.91 11.39
CA GLY A 267 6.86 -11.76 11.63
C GLY A 267 7.03 -10.82 10.42
N LEU A 268 6.30 -11.05 9.33
CA LEU A 268 6.36 -10.24 8.11
C LEU A 268 5.03 -9.55 7.85
N ILE A 269 5.08 -8.26 7.54
CA ILE A 269 3.92 -7.52 7.06
C ILE A 269 3.66 -7.92 5.59
N ARG A 270 2.40 -8.17 5.28
CA ARG A 270 1.94 -8.45 3.93
C ARG A 270 1.29 -7.18 3.36
N TYR A 271 1.83 -6.72 2.24
CA TYR A 271 1.33 -5.55 1.52
C TYR A 271 0.46 -5.95 0.35
N GLY A 272 -0.50 -5.13 0.01
CA GLY A 272 -1.36 -5.32 -1.16
C GLY A 272 -2.18 -4.08 -1.46
N MET A 273 -2.95 -4.15 -2.54
CA MET A 273 -3.86 -3.08 -2.92
C MET A 273 -5.11 -3.10 -2.06
N LYS A 274 -5.48 -1.95 -1.53
CA LYS A 274 -6.79 -1.68 -0.90
C LYS A 274 -7.56 -0.68 -1.73
N ALA A 275 -8.88 -0.81 -1.73
CA ALA A 275 -9.76 0.10 -2.45
C ALA A 275 -9.97 1.40 -1.65
N VAL A 276 -9.96 2.52 -2.37
CA VAL A 276 -10.35 3.84 -1.88
C VAL A 276 -11.35 4.46 -2.85
N PRO A 277 -12.30 5.30 -2.39
CA PRO A 277 -13.24 5.94 -3.28
C PRO A 277 -12.52 6.89 -4.24
N VAL A 278 -13.02 7.02 -5.46
CA VAL A 278 -12.61 8.11 -6.35
C VAL A 278 -13.35 9.35 -5.87
N GLU A 279 -12.60 10.38 -5.47
CA GLU A 279 -13.18 11.69 -5.12
C GLU A 279 -13.90 12.27 -6.35
N LYS A 280 -15.13 12.74 -6.13
CA LYS A 280 -15.98 13.31 -7.19
C LYS A 280 -15.77 14.81 -7.33
#